data_6d3a6bb1bfbfed22e3e0785c2054fd2e
#
_entry.id   6d3a6bb1bfbfed22e3e0785c2054fd2e
#
_cell.length_a   1.000
_cell.length_b   1.000
_cell.length_c   1.000
_cell.angle_alpha   90.00
_cell.angle_beta   90.00
_cell.angle_gamma   90.00
#
_symmetry.space_group_name_H-M   'P 1'
#
loop_
_entity.id
_entity.type
_entity.pdbx_description
1 polymer ?
#
loop_
_entity_poly.entity_id
_entity_poly.type
_entity_poly.pdbx_seq_one_letter_code
_entity_poly.pdbx_strand_id
1 'polypeptide(L)'
;MKNMILILLGLLVPLVWISPCPAHPHVFVEPELEIELGEDGVKGLWHHWTFDEYFSAWIIEEFDQNKDGLISTQEAEKLYNEAFKNLEKFGFWTRVLKGDENIPVTRLEEFSVEIKDNLATYSFFLPLDIPVTPENKDILILAYDEDYYCQIFFPPGDVGFRGDTSKWDVEYSTQKVPDLTYYFGFITPVAVRISLNPS
;
A
#
# COMPACT_ATOMS: atom_id res chain seq x y z
N MET A 1 18.85 30.06 51.37
CA MET A 1 18.92 28.66 50.85
C MET A 1 17.53 28.01 50.64
N LYS A 2 16.53 28.20 51.50
CA LYS A 2 15.17 27.61 51.31
C LYS A 2 14.43 28.08 50.04
N ASN A 3 14.59 29.35 49.65
CA ASN A 3 13.91 29.93 48.49
C ASN A 3 14.53 29.52 47.13
N MET A 4 15.81 29.14 47.13
CA MET A 4 16.51 28.67 45.93
C MET A 4 16.14 27.23 45.55
N ILE A 5 15.80 26.40 46.54
CA ILE A 5 15.32 25.01 46.34
C ILE A 5 13.92 25.00 45.74
N LEU A 6 13.05 25.95 46.14
CA LEU A 6 11.69 26.07 45.58
C LEU A 6 11.67 26.52 44.10
N ILE A 7 12.63 27.35 43.69
CA ILE A 7 12.78 27.78 42.29
C ILE A 7 13.31 26.64 41.42
N LEU A 8 14.22 25.80 41.92
CA LEU A 8 14.70 24.63 41.19
C LEU A 8 13.63 23.54 41.02
N LEU A 9 12.73 23.34 41.99
CA LEU A 9 11.61 22.41 41.88
C LEU A 9 10.56 22.91 40.86
N GLY A 10 10.35 24.23 40.77
CA GLY A 10 9.42 24.84 39.79
C GLY A 10 9.86 24.73 38.34
N LEU A 11 11.20 24.64 38.08
CA LEU A 11 11.76 24.49 36.74
C LEU A 11 11.77 23.02 36.22
N LEU A 12 11.60 22.06 37.12
CA LEU A 12 11.60 20.63 36.79
C LEU A 12 10.19 20.10 36.41
N VAL A 13 9.14 20.82 36.77
CA VAL A 13 7.75 20.37 36.53
C VAL A 13 7.30 20.43 35.07
N PRO A 14 7.73 21.39 34.20
CA PRO A 14 7.29 21.39 32.81
C PRO A 14 7.99 20.36 31.90
N LEU A 15 9.06 19.69 32.37
CA LEU A 15 9.78 18.70 31.53
C LEU A 15 9.12 17.31 31.49
N VAL A 16 8.11 17.06 32.29
CA VAL A 16 7.51 15.71 32.45
C VAL A 16 6.28 15.50 31.53
N TRP A 17 5.81 16.52 30.81
CA TRP A 17 4.63 16.43 29.94
C TRP A 17 4.96 16.61 28.46
N ILE A 18 6.01 15.95 27.97
CA ILE A 18 6.16 15.74 26.54
C ILE A 18 5.40 14.45 26.22
N SER A 19 4.10 14.57 25.94
CA SER A 19 3.37 13.47 25.34
C SER A 19 4.01 13.18 23.98
N PRO A 20 4.42 11.94 23.69
CA PRO A 20 4.82 11.58 22.33
C PRO A 20 3.65 11.90 21.41
N CYS A 21 3.83 12.87 20.54
CA CYS A 21 2.89 13.12 19.45
C CYS A 21 3.22 12.08 18.37
N PRO A 22 2.35 11.12 18.07
CA PRO A 22 2.58 10.21 16.96
C PRO A 22 2.65 11.06 15.68
N ALA A 23 3.81 11.06 15.01
CA ALA A 23 4.05 11.85 13.80
C ALA A 23 3.69 11.07 12.52
N HIS A 24 3.22 9.85 12.63
CA HIS A 24 2.86 8.97 11.52
C HIS A 24 1.39 8.51 11.63
N PRO A 25 0.73 8.26 10.48
CA PRO A 25 1.20 8.40 9.09
C PRO A 25 1.12 9.85 8.58
N HIS A 26 1.82 10.14 7.47
CA HIS A 26 1.78 11.43 6.78
C HIS A 26 0.99 11.38 5.48
N VAL A 27 0.81 10.21 4.89
CA VAL A 27 0.09 9.97 3.65
C VAL A 27 -0.95 8.89 3.89
N PHE A 28 -2.15 9.11 3.39
CA PHE A 28 -3.23 8.13 3.45
C PHE A 28 -3.54 7.66 2.03
N VAL A 29 -3.62 6.34 1.87
CA VAL A 29 -3.91 5.69 0.61
C VAL A 29 -5.17 4.85 0.75
N GLU A 30 -6.15 5.10 -0.12
CA GLU A 30 -7.31 4.23 -0.33
C GLU A 30 -6.96 3.28 -1.49
N PRO A 31 -6.61 2.01 -1.20
CA PRO A 31 -6.21 1.08 -2.22
C PRO A 31 -7.40 0.29 -2.74
N GLU A 32 -7.51 0.15 -4.06
CA GLU A 32 -8.31 -0.88 -4.72
C GLU A 32 -7.35 -1.92 -5.31
N LEU A 33 -7.77 -3.19 -5.27
CA LEU A 33 -7.00 -4.32 -5.77
C LEU A 33 -7.82 -5.10 -6.78
N GLU A 34 -7.27 -5.32 -7.99
CA GLU A 34 -7.80 -6.29 -8.93
C GLU A 34 -6.78 -7.41 -9.14
N ILE A 35 -7.23 -8.65 -9.05
CA ILE A 35 -6.40 -9.84 -9.23
C ILE A 35 -6.60 -10.36 -10.63
N GLU A 36 -5.54 -10.37 -11.42
CA GLU A 36 -5.57 -10.90 -12.77
C GLU A 36 -5.36 -12.41 -12.77
N LEU A 37 -6.38 -13.14 -13.22
CA LEU A 37 -6.40 -14.59 -13.29
C LEU A 37 -6.07 -15.05 -14.72
N GLY A 38 -5.28 -16.09 -14.79
CA GLY A 38 -4.95 -16.79 -16.01
C GLY A 38 -5.36 -18.26 -15.95
N GLU A 39 -4.87 -19.02 -16.93
CA GLU A 39 -5.20 -20.45 -17.07
C GLU A 39 -4.74 -21.28 -15.87
N ASP A 40 -3.55 -20.98 -15.34
CA ASP A 40 -2.88 -21.79 -14.32
C ASP A 40 -2.93 -21.16 -12.91
N GLY A 41 -3.51 -19.96 -12.75
CA GLY A 41 -3.55 -19.24 -11.47
C GLY A 41 -3.49 -17.72 -11.61
N VAL A 42 -2.77 -17.05 -10.70
CA VAL A 42 -2.65 -15.59 -10.68
C VAL A 42 -1.55 -15.12 -11.62
N LYS A 43 -1.89 -14.21 -12.53
CA LYS A 43 -0.96 -13.58 -13.48
C LYS A 43 -0.34 -12.31 -12.94
N GLY A 44 -1.05 -11.59 -12.07
CA GLY A 44 -0.57 -10.36 -11.48
C GLY A 44 -1.62 -9.64 -10.67
N LEU A 45 -1.22 -8.49 -10.16
CA LEU A 45 -2.03 -7.62 -9.32
C LEU A 45 -2.08 -6.23 -9.93
N TRP A 46 -3.28 -5.73 -10.13
CA TRP A 46 -3.52 -4.33 -10.41
C TRP A 46 -3.80 -3.61 -9.11
N HIS A 47 -3.03 -2.58 -8.84
CA HIS A 47 -3.26 -1.66 -7.75
C HIS A 47 -3.79 -0.34 -8.28
N HIS A 48 -4.78 0.22 -7.59
CA HIS A 48 -5.25 1.59 -7.77
C HIS A 48 -5.17 2.26 -6.41
N TRP A 49 -4.22 3.17 -6.26
CA TRP A 49 -3.95 3.86 -5.01
C TRP A 49 -4.41 5.31 -5.10
N THR A 50 -5.55 5.61 -4.49
CA THR A 50 -6.04 6.98 -4.38
C THR A 50 -5.48 7.63 -3.12
N PHE A 51 -4.78 8.73 -3.32
CA PHE A 51 -4.11 9.45 -2.24
C PHE A 51 -5.01 10.51 -1.63
N ASP A 52 -4.71 10.87 -0.36
CA ASP A 52 -5.36 11.98 0.32
C ASP A 52 -5.15 13.33 -0.40
N GLU A 53 -5.94 14.34 0.01
CA GLU A 53 -5.95 15.66 -0.63
C GLU A 53 -4.58 16.37 -0.57
N TYR A 54 -3.82 16.20 0.52
CA TYR A 54 -2.55 16.90 0.69
C TYR A 54 -1.47 16.31 -0.22
N PHE A 55 -1.38 14.98 -0.25
CA PHE A 55 -0.41 14.31 -1.13
C PHE A 55 -0.81 14.45 -2.59
N SER A 56 -2.09 14.41 -2.91
CA SER A 56 -2.60 14.66 -4.27
C SER A 56 -2.26 16.09 -4.75
N ALA A 57 -2.44 17.10 -3.89
CA ALA A 57 -2.08 18.48 -4.22
C ALA A 57 -0.57 18.61 -4.49
N TRP A 58 0.26 17.93 -3.71
CA TRP A 58 1.71 17.91 -3.95
C TRP A 58 2.06 17.24 -5.28
N ILE A 59 1.41 16.11 -5.65
CA ILE A 59 1.62 15.45 -6.95
C ILE A 59 1.30 16.40 -8.09
N ILE A 60 0.16 17.09 -8.03
CA ILE A 60 -0.26 18.05 -9.06
C ILE A 60 0.74 19.21 -9.14
N GLU A 61 1.14 19.80 -8.00
CA GLU A 61 2.08 20.93 -7.97
C GLU A 61 3.44 20.58 -8.58
N GLU A 62 3.96 19.37 -8.30
CA GLU A 62 5.31 18.97 -8.70
C GLU A 62 5.37 18.41 -10.11
N PHE A 63 4.32 17.69 -10.56
CA PHE A 63 4.38 16.90 -11.80
C PHE A 63 3.48 17.40 -12.93
N ASP A 64 2.43 18.18 -12.67
CA ASP A 64 1.64 18.85 -13.72
C ASP A 64 2.41 20.05 -14.25
N GLN A 65 3.28 19.81 -15.25
CA GLN A 65 4.18 20.82 -15.79
C GLN A 65 3.47 21.86 -16.67
N ASN A 66 2.44 21.43 -17.38
CA ASN A 66 1.68 22.28 -18.29
C ASN A 66 0.53 23.03 -17.60
N LYS A 67 0.24 22.67 -16.33
CA LYS A 67 -0.79 23.28 -15.47
C LYS A 67 -2.20 23.15 -16.03
N ASP A 68 -2.51 22.00 -16.65
CA ASP A 68 -3.84 21.70 -17.14
C ASP A 68 -4.73 20.97 -16.13
N GLY A 69 -4.18 20.64 -14.96
CA GLY A 69 -4.86 19.94 -13.87
C GLY A 69 -4.92 18.42 -14.06
N LEU A 70 -4.20 17.88 -15.03
CA LEU A 70 -4.10 16.46 -15.34
C LEU A 70 -2.64 16.02 -15.25
N ILE A 71 -2.42 14.70 -15.23
CA ILE A 71 -1.08 14.12 -15.37
C ILE A 71 -1.05 13.33 -16.68
N SER A 72 -0.35 13.89 -17.67
CA SER A 72 -0.13 13.22 -18.96
C SER A 72 0.77 12.00 -18.82
N THR A 73 0.83 11.15 -19.84
CA THR A 73 1.73 9.97 -19.86
C THR A 73 3.21 10.36 -19.64
N GLN A 74 3.67 11.51 -20.18
CA GLN A 74 5.05 11.97 -20.01
C GLN A 74 5.32 12.44 -18.57
N GLU A 75 4.35 13.10 -17.96
CA GLU A 75 4.44 13.54 -16.56
C GLU A 75 4.35 12.34 -15.60
N ALA A 76 3.51 11.35 -15.90
CA ALA A 76 3.47 10.09 -15.15
C ALA A 76 4.79 9.32 -15.26
N GLU A 77 5.43 9.29 -16.43
CA GLU A 77 6.76 8.68 -16.60
C GLU A 77 7.83 9.39 -15.77
N LYS A 78 7.80 10.73 -15.73
CA LYS A 78 8.69 11.51 -14.88
C LYS A 78 8.45 11.20 -13.40
N LEU A 79 7.20 11.21 -12.94
CA LEU A 79 6.81 10.87 -11.57
C LEU A 79 7.29 9.47 -11.19
N TYR A 80 7.06 8.49 -12.06
CA TYR A 80 7.55 7.13 -11.85
C TYR A 80 9.06 7.10 -11.61
N ASN A 81 9.83 7.71 -12.51
CA ASN A 81 11.29 7.65 -12.45
C ASN A 81 11.89 8.43 -11.26
N GLU A 82 11.30 9.57 -10.88
CA GLU A 82 11.84 10.43 -9.83
C GLU A 82 11.39 10.03 -8.42
N ALA A 83 10.17 9.48 -8.29
CA ALA A 83 9.58 9.17 -6.98
C ALA A 83 9.22 7.69 -6.81
N PHE A 84 8.35 7.14 -7.65
CA PHE A 84 7.70 5.86 -7.40
C PHE A 84 8.63 4.65 -7.59
N LYS A 85 9.54 4.71 -8.55
CA LYS A 85 10.54 3.66 -8.83
C LYS A 85 11.39 3.28 -7.62
N ASN A 86 11.57 4.20 -6.67
CA ASN A 86 12.30 3.92 -5.45
C ASN A 86 11.66 2.83 -4.58
N LEU A 87 10.37 2.52 -4.80
CA LEU A 87 9.64 1.46 -4.11
C LEU A 87 9.96 0.06 -4.65
N GLU A 88 10.61 -0.08 -5.80
CA GLU A 88 10.98 -1.37 -6.40
C GLU A 88 11.75 -2.26 -5.41
N LYS A 89 12.72 -1.70 -4.70
CA LYS A 89 13.52 -2.39 -3.69
C LYS A 89 12.71 -2.91 -2.48
N PHE A 90 11.48 -2.41 -2.31
CA PHE A 90 10.53 -2.82 -1.28
C PHE A 90 9.34 -3.60 -1.86
N GLY A 91 9.45 -4.10 -3.10
CA GLY A 91 8.35 -4.81 -3.79
C GLY A 91 7.12 -3.94 -3.99
N PHE A 92 7.29 -2.62 -4.17
CA PHE A 92 6.20 -1.64 -4.27
C PHE A 92 5.24 -1.74 -3.07
N TRP A 93 5.81 -1.93 -1.86
CA TRP A 93 5.09 -2.16 -0.61
C TRP A 93 4.08 -3.32 -0.63
N THR A 94 4.16 -4.17 -1.66
CA THR A 94 3.28 -5.32 -1.84
C THR A 94 4.00 -6.60 -1.44
N ARG A 95 3.35 -7.40 -0.63
CA ARG A 95 3.84 -8.70 -0.20
C ARG A 95 2.84 -9.78 -0.55
N VAL A 96 3.30 -10.84 -1.18
CA VAL A 96 2.46 -11.96 -1.61
C VAL A 96 2.99 -13.24 -0.99
N LEU A 97 2.12 -13.95 -0.30
CA LEU A 97 2.43 -15.23 0.35
C LEU A 97 1.56 -16.32 -0.23
N LYS A 98 2.16 -17.46 -0.57
CA LYS A 98 1.48 -18.68 -0.99
C LYS A 98 1.82 -19.78 0.01
N GLY A 99 0.92 -20.05 0.95
CA GLY A 99 1.29 -20.80 2.15
C GLY A 99 2.38 -20.07 2.94
N ASP A 100 3.49 -20.76 3.20
CA ASP A 100 4.67 -20.18 3.88
C ASP A 100 5.68 -19.56 2.90
N GLU A 101 5.45 -19.66 1.60
CA GLU A 101 6.35 -19.15 0.56
C GLU A 101 6.08 -17.66 0.29
N ASN A 102 7.14 -16.84 0.35
CA ASN A 102 7.07 -15.43 -0.07
C ASN A 102 7.36 -15.35 -1.57
N ILE A 103 6.36 -14.89 -2.33
CA ILE A 103 6.48 -14.68 -3.77
C ILE A 103 7.09 -13.30 -4.01
N PRO A 104 8.27 -13.19 -4.65
CA PRO A 104 8.92 -11.90 -4.82
C PRO A 104 8.18 -11.03 -5.84
N VAL A 105 7.93 -9.77 -5.45
CA VAL A 105 7.44 -8.71 -6.34
C VAL A 105 8.65 -7.88 -6.77
N THR A 106 9.07 -8.02 -8.01
CA THR A 106 10.38 -7.50 -8.49
C THR A 106 10.28 -6.47 -9.60
N ARG A 107 9.12 -6.29 -10.19
CA ARG A 107 8.92 -5.35 -11.29
C ARG A 107 7.49 -4.83 -11.31
N LEU A 108 7.32 -3.72 -12.00
CA LEU A 108 6.06 -3.06 -12.25
C LEU A 108 5.91 -2.82 -13.76
N GLU A 109 4.70 -2.92 -14.24
CA GLU A 109 4.30 -2.60 -15.60
C GLU A 109 3.10 -1.64 -15.57
N GLU A 110 2.85 -0.96 -16.67
CA GLU A 110 1.64 -0.16 -16.93
C GLU A 110 1.33 0.90 -15.87
N PHE A 111 2.33 1.71 -15.48
CA PHE A 111 2.13 2.81 -14.54
C PHE A 111 1.39 3.98 -15.18
N SER A 112 0.33 4.47 -14.53
CA SER A 112 -0.39 5.67 -14.91
C SER A 112 -0.89 6.44 -13.69
N VAL A 113 -1.21 7.71 -13.91
CA VAL A 113 -1.77 8.61 -12.88
C VAL A 113 -3.01 9.29 -13.44
N GLU A 114 -4.11 9.20 -12.71
CA GLU A 114 -5.33 9.92 -12.98
C GLU A 114 -5.58 10.98 -11.91
N ILE A 115 -6.03 12.16 -12.32
CA ILE A 115 -6.53 13.19 -11.41
C ILE A 115 -8.03 13.28 -11.57
N LYS A 116 -8.75 13.00 -10.50
CA LYS A 116 -10.20 13.10 -10.43
C LYS A 116 -10.62 13.77 -9.11
N ASP A 117 -11.47 14.77 -9.19
CA ASP A 117 -11.95 15.54 -8.01
C ASP A 117 -10.80 16.07 -7.14
N ASN A 118 -9.68 16.46 -7.76
CA ASN A 118 -8.41 16.87 -7.16
C ASN A 118 -7.69 15.77 -6.37
N LEU A 119 -8.07 14.52 -6.50
CA LEU A 119 -7.37 13.38 -5.94
C LEU A 119 -6.54 12.69 -7.02
N ALA A 120 -5.33 12.30 -6.68
CA ALA A 120 -4.44 11.54 -7.54
C ALA A 120 -4.61 10.05 -7.28
N THR A 121 -4.83 9.28 -8.35
CA THR A 121 -4.86 7.81 -8.30
C THR A 121 -3.72 7.25 -9.13
N TYR A 122 -2.83 6.49 -8.51
CA TYR A 122 -1.82 5.70 -9.22
C TYR A 122 -2.41 4.34 -9.57
N SER A 123 -2.35 3.99 -10.85
CA SER A 123 -2.71 2.67 -11.33
C SER A 123 -1.48 1.98 -11.88
N PHE A 124 -1.21 0.77 -11.41
CA PHE A 124 -0.04 0.01 -11.83
C PHE A 124 -0.26 -1.50 -11.74
N PHE A 125 0.44 -2.23 -12.59
CA PHE A 125 0.41 -3.68 -12.65
C PHE A 125 1.69 -4.28 -12.09
N LEU A 126 1.54 -5.23 -11.17
CA LEU A 126 2.63 -6.05 -10.63
C LEU A 126 2.51 -7.45 -11.23
N PRO A 127 3.29 -7.76 -12.28
CA PRO A 127 3.23 -9.08 -12.90
C PRO A 127 3.77 -10.14 -11.94
N LEU A 128 3.00 -11.20 -11.81
CA LEU A 128 3.31 -12.40 -11.06
C LEU A 128 3.09 -13.60 -11.98
N ASP A 129 3.53 -14.75 -11.57
CA ASP A 129 3.20 -16.01 -12.24
C ASP A 129 3.08 -17.09 -11.17
N ILE A 130 1.92 -17.11 -10.51
CA ILE A 130 1.65 -17.97 -9.38
C ILE A 130 0.74 -19.11 -9.81
N PRO A 131 1.29 -20.28 -10.13
CA PRO A 131 0.47 -21.45 -10.43
C PRO A 131 -0.26 -21.92 -9.18
N VAL A 132 -1.52 -22.28 -9.34
CA VAL A 132 -2.37 -22.75 -8.25
C VAL A 132 -2.65 -24.23 -8.44
N THR A 133 -2.54 -24.99 -7.35
CA THR A 133 -2.89 -26.41 -7.27
C THR A 133 -3.91 -26.63 -6.15
N PRO A 134 -4.66 -27.74 -6.14
CA PRO A 134 -5.63 -28.02 -5.08
C PRO A 134 -5.00 -28.00 -3.66
N GLU A 135 -3.72 -28.37 -3.54
CA GLU A 135 -3.00 -28.42 -2.26
C GLU A 135 -2.47 -27.04 -1.84
N ASN A 136 -2.37 -26.08 -2.78
CA ASN A 136 -1.75 -24.80 -2.54
C ASN A 136 -2.49 -23.66 -3.25
N LYS A 137 -3.76 -23.51 -2.89
CA LYS A 137 -4.72 -22.60 -3.52
C LYS A 137 -4.91 -21.27 -2.81
N ASP A 138 -4.39 -21.17 -1.60
CA ASP A 138 -4.54 -19.96 -0.77
C ASP A 138 -3.38 -19.01 -0.97
N ILE A 139 -3.70 -17.77 -1.30
CA ILE A 139 -2.73 -16.69 -1.48
C ILE A 139 -3.13 -15.53 -0.56
N LEU A 140 -2.15 -14.98 0.15
CA LEU A 140 -2.31 -13.75 0.93
C LEU A 140 -1.62 -12.61 0.22
N ILE A 141 -2.32 -11.50 0.07
CA ILE A 141 -1.82 -10.28 -0.56
C ILE A 141 -1.90 -9.16 0.49
N LEU A 142 -0.79 -8.50 0.74
CA LEU A 142 -0.68 -7.39 1.67
C LEU A 142 -0.07 -6.19 0.95
N ALA A 143 -0.51 -5.00 1.34
CA ALA A 143 0.19 -3.78 0.98
C ALA A 143 0.38 -2.93 2.24
N TYR A 144 1.64 -2.59 2.57
CA TYR A 144 1.98 -1.76 3.71
C TYR A 144 3.39 -1.18 3.59
N ASP A 145 3.56 0.01 4.13
CA ASP A 145 4.85 0.66 4.32
C ASP A 145 5.37 0.31 5.72
N GLU A 146 6.51 -0.38 5.82
CA GLU A 146 7.10 -0.83 7.10
C GLU A 146 7.45 0.34 8.02
N ASP A 147 7.79 1.51 7.45
CA ASP A 147 8.08 2.74 8.19
C ASP A 147 6.80 3.48 8.63
N TYR A 148 5.63 3.04 8.15
CA TYR A 148 4.33 3.63 8.42
C TYR A 148 4.24 5.13 8.06
N TYR A 149 5.05 5.58 7.10
CA TYR A 149 4.93 6.93 6.54
C TYR A 149 3.65 7.05 5.74
N CYS A 150 3.33 6.00 4.94
CA CYS A 150 2.06 5.84 4.25
C CYS A 150 1.19 4.81 4.97
N GLN A 151 -0.05 5.17 5.25
CA GLN A 151 -1.07 4.22 5.67
C GLN A 151 -1.78 3.67 4.44
N ILE A 152 -1.63 2.37 4.21
CA ILE A 152 -2.32 1.62 3.15
C ILE A 152 -3.20 0.60 3.85
N PHE A 153 -4.49 0.61 3.59
CA PHE A 153 -5.43 -0.29 4.26
C PHE A 153 -6.49 -0.76 3.27
N PHE A 154 -6.55 -2.08 3.04
CA PHE A 154 -7.61 -2.69 2.24
C PHE A 154 -8.91 -2.79 3.04
N PRO A 155 -9.92 -1.97 2.74
CA PRO A 155 -11.24 -2.16 3.33
C PRO A 155 -11.90 -3.42 2.77
N PRO A 156 -12.82 -4.04 3.53
CA PRO A 156 -13.58 -5.18 3.04
C PRO A 156 -14.42 -4.80 1.83
N GLY A 157 -14.22 -5.48 0.70
CA GLY A 157 -15.03 -5.30 -0.50
C GLY A 157 -14.33 -4.64 -1.69
N ASP A 158 -13.11 -4.10 -1.51
CA ASP A 158 -12.39 -3.41 -2.60
C ASP A 158 -11.43 -4.36 -3.34
N VAL A 159 -11.90 -5.56 -3.66
CA VAL A 159 -11.15 -6.57 -4.41
C VAL A 159 -11.93 -6.98 -5.64
N GLY A 160 -11.35 -6.71 -6.80
CA GLY A 160 -11.85 -7.12 -8.10
C GLY A 160 -11.10 -8.34 -8.66
N PHE A 161 -11.69 -8.97 -9.68
CA PHE A 161 -11.07 -10.05 -10.42
C PHE A 161 -11.22 -9.78 -11.91
N ARG A 162 -10.15 -10.00 -12.66
CA ARG A 162 -10.11 -9.81 -14.12
C ARG A 162 -9.38 -10.97 -14.82
N GLY A 163 -9.35 -10.96 -16.13
CA GLY A 163 -8.78 -12.03 -16.94
C GLY A 163 -9.72 -13.23 -17.09
N ASP A 164 -9.18 -14.45 -17.16
CA ASP A 164 -9.98 -15.67 -17.34
C ASP A 164 -10.52 -16.20 -16.01
N THR A 165 -11.59 -15.56 -15.53
CA THR A 165 -12.25 -15.94 -14.27
C THR A 165 -13.15 -17.16 -14.41
N SER A 166 -13.46 -17.61 -15.63
CA SER A 166 -14.42 -18.73 -15.88
C SER A 166 -13.91 -20.09 -15.42
N LYS A 167 -12.60 -20.22 -15.23
CA LYS A 167 -11.93 -21.46 -14.79
C LYS A 167 -11.84 -21.61 -13.29
N TRP A 168 -12.23 -20.56 -12.53
CA TRP A 168 -11.98 -20.48 -11.11
C TRP A 168 -13.25 -20.20 -10.33
N ASP A 169 -13.49 -20.99 -9.30
CA ASP A 169 -14.37 -20.63 -8.19
C ASP A 169 -13.54 -19.88 -7.16
N VAL A 170 -13.81 -18.58 -7.01
CA VAL A 170 -12.98 -17.66 -6.23
C VAL A 170 -13.66 -17.28 -4.94
N GLU A 171 -13.04 -17.61 -3.83
CA GLU A 171 -13.40 -17.11 -2.50
C GLU A 171 -12.37 -16.08 -2.06
N TYR A 172 -12.81 -14.97 -1.46
CA TYR A 172 -11.89 -14.00 -0.86
C TYR A 172 -12.40 -13.48 0.48
N SER A 173 -11.47 -13.05 1.31
CA SER A 173 -11.73 -12.43 2.60
C SER A 173 -10.57 -11.52 3.00
N THR A 174 -10.81 -10.64 3.97
CA THR A 174 -9.74 -9.88 4.60
C THR A 174 -9.45 -10.43 5.99
N GLN A 175 -8.16 -10.47 6.37
CA GLN A 175 -7.75 -10.96 7.69
C GLN A 175 -6.53 -10.20 8.20
N LYS A 176 -6.44 -10.02 9.52
CA LYS A 176 -5.21 -9.54 10.16
C LYS A 176 -4.14 -10.62 10.16
N VAL A 177 -2.87 -10.21 9.98
CA VAL A 177 -1.71 -11.10 9.99
C VAL A 177 -0.76 -10.69 11.12
N PRO A 178 -0.98 -11.19 12.36
CA PRO A 178 -0.21 -10.76 13.53
C PRO A 178 1.29 -11.04 13.43
N ASP A 179 1.67 -12.12 12.74
CA ASP A 179 3.07 -12.51 12.55
C ASP A 179 3.87 -11.54 11.68
N LEU A 180 3.19 -10.65 10.95
CA LEU A 180 3.76 -9.60 10.13
C LEU A 180 3.58 -8.20 10.72
N THR A 181 3.38 -8.10 12.03
CA THR A 181 3.28 -6.81 12.73
C THR A 181 4.53 -5.98 12.51
N TYR A 182 4.37 -4.71 12.14
CA TYR A 182 5.44 -3.79 11.76
C TYR A 182 5.39 -2.49 12.57
N TYR A 183 6.22 -1.51 12.21
CA TYR A 183 6.32 -0.23 12.90
C TYR A 183 6.45 -0.40 14.42
N PHE A 184 7.59 -0.98 14.86
CA PHE A 184 7.90 -1.26 16.27
C PHE A 184 6.87 -2.15 17.00
N GLY A 185 6.09 -2.94 16.26
CA GLY A 185 5.07 -3.82 16.83
C GLY A 185 3.71 -3.16 17.09
N PHE A 186 3.50 -1.94 16.60
CA PHE A 186 2.24 -1.22 16.83
C PHE A 186 1.17 -1.50 15.77
N ILE A 187 1.57 -1.87 14.54
CA ILE A 187 0.64 -2.03 13.43
C ILE A 187 0.61 -3.48 12.97
N THR A 188 -0.58 -4.05 12.96
CA THR A 188 -0.82 -5.39 12.39
C THR A 188 -1.45 -5.23 11.01
N PRO A 189 -0.80 -5.67 9.93
CA PRO A 189 -1.32 -5.51 8.59
C PRO A 189 -2.57 -6.37 8.36
N VAL A 190 -3.40 -5.92 7.41
CA VAL A 190 -4.55 -6.66 6.91
C VAL A 190 -4.19 -7.22 5.54
N ALA A 191 -4.35 -8.52 5.37
CA ALA A 191 -4.21 -9.20 4.09
C ALA A 191 -5.55 -9.40 3.40
N VAL A 192 -5.54 -9.34 2.09
CA VAL A 192 -6.54 -9.98 1.25
C VAL A 192 -6.12 -11.44 1.10
N ARG A 193 -6.97 -12.36 1.55
CA ARG A 193 -6.83 -13.79 1.30
C ARG A 193 -7.73 -14.18 0.15
N ILE A 194 -7.17 -14.83 -0.85
CA ILE A 194 -7.93 -15.48 -1.93
C ILE A 194 -7.72 -16.98 -1.88
N SER A 195 -8.77 -17.72 -2.26
CA SER A 195 -8.73 -19.17 -2.44
C SER A 195 -9.29 -19.49 -3.83
N LEU A 196 -8.46 -20.10 -4.68
CA LEU A 196 -8.80 -20.41 -6.06
C LEU A 196 -9.06 -21.91 -6.20
N ASN A 197 -10.30 -22.30 -6.51
CA ASN A 197 -10.66 -23.66 -6.82
C ASN A 197 -10.93 -23.79 -8.34
N PRO A 198 -10.39 -24.80 -9.02
CA PRO A 198 -10.79 -25.08 -10.40
C PRO A 198 -12.30 -25.33 -10.49
N SER A 199 -12.97 -24.68 -11.46
CA SER A 199 -14.40 -24.84 -11.72
C SER A 199 -14.75 -26.17 -12.37
#